data_be4830162e3e2750fba254f76a8b5bcf
#
_entry.id   be4830162e3e2750fba254f76a8b5bcf
#
_cell.length_a   1.000
_cell.length_b   1.000
_cell.length_c   1.000
_cell.angle_alpha   90.00
_cell.angle_beta   90.00
_cell.angle_gamma   90.00
#
_symmetry.space_group_name_H-M   'P 1'
#
loop_
_entity.id
_entity.type
_entity.pdbx_description
1 polymer ?
#
loop_
_entity_poly.entity_id
_entity_poly.type
_entity_poly.pdbx_seq_one_letter_code
_entity_poly.pdbx_strand_id
1 'polypeptide(L)'
;MKVLLINHFPLEGSGSGTYTKNIALHLQKRGHEVCVVFPENQPFSLLPGIRMYPVLFSRNKPQKNALPFNFPCFTTHPQSRTTFADLGVAKLTQYLAAFSAVLRQALREFRPDVIHAQHAWCLSWLASLCGVPMAVTIHGTDLMGCPKWPAYHCFAEEAVAGSERVIAVSADNRDLALAVLPAAADKLLLLPNGYNEDIFYREEVDREAIFDSLGLLYRGEYIVLFAGKLAAIKGVDTLLRVARRYERLAEREIITLIAGDGEERERLSELHKQLGLRNTFFLGNQRQDELRRLYNAADVFVMPSRREPFGLVALEAMACGLPVVASNEGGLPEFISSEAGALVSPEDEDAFCAAILEELTRRHAEPERRDAIAHYARGNFAQAQFVARLEEVYQSAVRDFQIREGQAV
;
A
#
# COMPACT_ATOMS: atom_id res chain seq x y z
N MET A 1 -17.96 -3.53 17.92
CA MET A 1 -16.77 -3.05 18.66
C MET A 1 -16.48 -1.61 18.30
N LYS A 2 -15.80 -0.88 19.15
CA LYS A 2 -15.24 0.45 18.87
C LYS A 2 -13.77 0.30 18.53
N VAL A 3 -13.40 0.58 17.29
CA VAL A 3 -12.04 0.39 16.78
C VAL A 3 -11.37 1.74 16.55
N LEU A 4 -10.22 1.96 17.17
CA LEU A 4 -9.34 3.10 16.90
C LEU A 4 -8.24 2.68 15.96
N LEU A 5 -8.19 3.27 14.75
CA LEU A 5 -7.12 3.09 13.78
C LEU A 5 -6.10 4.22 13.92
N ILE A 6 -4.81 3.88 13.84
CA ILE A 6 -3.71 4.87 13.92
C ILE A 6 -2.80 4.67 12.72
N ASN A 7 -2.49 5.74 12.00
CA ASN A 7 -1.56 5.70 10.88
C ASN A 7 -0.48 6.79 10.98
N HIS A 8 0.73 6.50 10.48
CA HIS A 8 1.84 7.45 10.41
C HIS A 8 1.77 8.37 9.18
N PHE A 9 0.85 8.11 8.27
CA PHE A 9 0.68 8.85 7.01
C PHE A 9 -0.75 9.36 6.88
N PRO A 10 -0.98 10.40 6.05
CA PRO A 10 -2.31 10.76 5.60
C PRO A 10 -3.04 9.56 4.99
N LEU A 11 -4.37 9.59 5.00
CA LEU A 11 -5.20 8.51 4.46
C LEU A 11 -5.14 8.43 2.91
N GLU A 12 -4.60 9.46 2.27
CA GLU A 12 -4.40 9.54 0.83
C GLU A 12 -2.90 9.65 0.49
N GLY A 13 -2.49 9.09 -0.64
CA GLY A 13 -1.13 9.23 -1.18
C GLY A 13 -0.10 8.20 -0.68
N SER A 14 -0.50 7.23 0.13
CA SER A 14 0.35 6.11 0.54
C SER A 14 -0.41 4.80 0.59
N GLY A 15 0.29 3.67 0.44
CA GLY A 15 -0.31 2.33 0.55
C GLY A 15 -0.94 2.08 1.92
N SER A 16 -0.23 2.42 3.01
CA SER A 16 -0.77 2.26 4.37
C SER A 16 -1.92 3.22 4.68
N GLY A 17 -1.93 4.42 4.09
CA GLY A 17 -3.08 5.34 4.17
C GLY A 17 -4.32 4.75 3.53
N THR A 18 -4.21 4.30 2.29
CA THR A 18 -5.28 3.60 1.55
C THR A 18 -5.75 2.35 2.29
N TYR A 19 -4.82 1.54 2.81
CA TYR A 19 -5.11 0.38 3.65
C TYR A 19 -5.95 0.76 4.88
N THR A 20 -5.52 1.77 5.64
CA THR A 20 -6.24 2.26 6.83
C THR A 20 -7.64 2.75 6.48
N LYS A 21 -7.77 3.52 5.40
CA LYS A 21 -9.04 4.04 4.89
C LYS A 21 -10.00 2.89 4.51
N ASN A 22 -9.51 1.90 3.78
CA ASN A 22 -10.33 0.75 3.37
C ASN A 22 -10.80 -0.07 4.56
N ILE A 23 -9.92 -0.31 5.55
CA ILE A 23 -10.31 -0.98 6.80
C ILE A 23 -11.41 -0.18 7.53
N ALA A 24 -11.22 1.13 7.68
CA ALA A 24 -12.18 1.98 8.38
C ALA A 24 -13.59 1.89 7.75
N LEU A 25 -13.66 1.99 6.43
CA LEU A 25 -14.93 1.93 5.68
C LEU A 25 -15.60 0.55 5.79
N HIS A 26 -14.82 -0.55 5.70
CA HIS A 26 -15.37 -1.90 5.75
C HIS A 26 -15.77 -2.32 7.17
N LEU A 27 -15.01 -1.93 8.19
CA LEU A 27 -15.43 -2.10 9.58
C LEU A 27 -16.75 -1.39 9.88
N GLN A 28 -16.90 -0.16 9.37
CA GLN A 28 -18.15 0.59 9.52
C GLN A 28 -19.32 -0.10 8.82
N LYS A 29 -19.13 -0.60 7.58
CA LYS A 29 -20.15 -1.38 6.86
C LYS A 29 -20.60 -2.63 7.64
N ARG A 30 -19.69 -3.21 8.42
CA ARG A 30 -19.96 -4.38 9.27
C ARG A 30 -20.53 -4.02 10.66
N GLY A 31 -20.87 -2.75 10.88
CA GLY A 31 -21.56 -2.27 12.08
C GLY A 31 -20.63 -1.92 13.26
N HIS A 32 -19.32 -1.76 13.01
CA HIS A 32 -18.41 -1.25 14.03
C HIS A 32 -18.44 0.27 14.09
N GLU A 33 -18.24 0.84 15.27
CA GLU A 33 -17.88 2.23 15.41
C GLU A 33 -16.37 2.38 15.14
N VAL A 34 -15.99 3.33 14.32
CA VAL A 34 -14.59 3.53 13.93
C VAL A 34 -14.15 4.97 14.14
N CYS A 35 -12.95 5.15 14.66
CA CYS A 35 -12.27 6.42 14.61
C CYS A 35 -10.83 6.26 14.10
N VAL A 36 -10.25 7.33 13.54
CA VAL A 36 -8.93 7.31 12.93
C VAL A 36 -8.09 8.48 13.43
N VAL A 37 -6.85 8.20 13.90
CA VAL A 37 -5.82 9.20 14.21
C VAL A 37 -4.74 9.13 13.12
N PHE A 38 -4.43 10.27 12.49
CA PHE A 38 -3.49 10.34 11.37
C PHE A 38 -2.88 11.74 11.23
N PRO A 39 -1.70 11.88 10.59
CA PRO A 39 -1.15 13.21 10.25
C PRO A 39 -1.84 13.78 9.01
N GLU A 40 -1.92 15.12 8.93
CA GLU A 40 -2.41 15.80 7.73
C GLU A 40 -1.75 17.17 7.57
N ASN A 41 -1.51 17.60 6.33
CA ASN A 41 -0.90 18.90 6.02
C ASN A 41 -1.63 19.69 4.93
N GLN A 42 -2.83 19.23 4.53
CA GLN A 42 -3.70 19.87 3.54
C GLN A 42 -5.18 19.59 3.85
N PRO A 43 -6.12 20.26 3.19
CA PRO A 43 -7.53 19.91 3.27
C PRO A 43 -7.78 18.45 2.85
N PHE A 44 -8.60 17.73 3.60
CA PHE A 44 -8.92 16.32 3.37
C PHE A 44 -10.44 16.09 3.42
N SER A 45 -10.90 15.03 2.79
CA SER A 45 -12.30 14.64 2.80
C SER A 45 -12.65 13.88 4.07
N LEU A 46 -13.77 14.24 4.69
CA LEU A 46 -14.30 13.46 5.81
C LEU A 46 -14.85 12.13 5.31
N LEU A 47 -14.60 11.08 6.08
CA LEU A 47 -15.20 9.76 5.85
C LEU A 47 -16.55 9.71 6.56
N PRO A 48 -17.68 9.55 5.84
CA PRO A 48 -19.00 9.56 6.45
C PRO A 48 -19.14 8.53 7.58
N GLY A 49 -19.60 8.98 8.75
CA GLY A 49 -19.82 8.12 9.92
C GLY A 49 -18.56 7.67 10.66
N ILE A 50 -17.37 8.07 10.23
CA ILE A 50 -16.09 7.78 10.89
C ILE A 50 -15.58 9.04 11.58
N ARG A 51 -15.22 8.92 12.86
CA ARG A 51 -14.63 10.04 13.61
C ARG A 51 -13.16 10.18 13.22
N MET A 52 -12.76 11.38 12.81
CA MET A 52 -11.42 11.66 12.34
C MET A 52 -10.70 12.63 13.27
N TYR A 53 -9.52 12.24 13.72
CA TYR A 53 -8.66 13.01 14.64
C TYR A 53 -7.32 13.30 13.95
N PRO A 54 -7.24 14.34 13.11
CA PRO A 54 -6.00 14.70 12.43
C PRO A 54 -5.02 15.39 13.38
N VAL A 55 -3.74 15.05 13.25
CA VAL A 55 -2.62 15.88 13.75
C VAL A 55 -2.12 16.72 12.59
N LEU A 56 -2.27 18.05 12.70
CA LEU A 56 -1.98 18.97 11.62
C LEU A 56 -0.49 19.33 11.56
N PHE A 57 0.06 19.32 10.34
CA PHE A 57 1.44 19.69 10.04
C PHE A 57 1.50 20.82 9.02
N SER A 58 2.53 21.65 9.13
CA SER A 58 2.78 22.71 8.14
C SER A 58 3.54 22.15 6.94
N ARG A 59 3.05 22.42 5.72
CA ARG A 59 3.71 21.97 4.49
C ARG A 59 4.87 22.90 4.09
N ASN A 60 4.56 24.13 3.72
CA ASN A 60 5.53 25.11 3.21
C ASN A 60 5.55 26.42 4.01
N LYS A 61 4.51 26.71 4.77
CA LYS A 61 4.37 27.91 5.61
C LYS A 61 3.73 27.52 6.94
N PRO A 62 4.11 28.15 8.05
CA PRO A 62 3.48 27.91 9.34
C PRO A 62 1.96 28.09 9.24
N GLN A 63 1.21 27.13 9.77
CA GLN A 63 -0.25 27.17 9.85
C GLN A 63 -0.67 27.22 11.31
N LYS A 64 -1.78 27.93 11.58
CA LYS A 64 -2.34 27.99 12.93
C LYS A 64 -2.78 26.59 13.38
N ASN A 65 -2.45 26.22 14.59
CA ASN A 65 -2.77 24.92 15.21
C ASN A 65 -2.10 23.70 14.52
N ALA A 66 -1.04 23.92 13.73
CA ALA A 66 -0.26 22.86 13.10
C ALA A 66 1.17 22.84 13.63
N LEU A 67 1.80 21.69 13.62
CA LEU A 67 3.23 21.57 13.88
C LEU A 67 4.03 22.36 12.84
N PRO A 68 5.11 23.09 13.21
CA PRO A 68 5.82 24.02 12.33
C PRO A 68 6.76 23.34 11.32
N PHE A 69 6.57 22.04 11.08
CA PHE A 69 7.29 21.22 10.12
C PHE A 69 6.34 20.24 9.45
N ASN A 70 6.79 19.58 8.37
CA ASN A 70 5.99 18.57 7.67
C ASN A 70 6.06 17.21 8.37
N PHE A 71 5.04 16.37 8.18
CA PHE A 71 5.03 15.02 8.78
C PHE A 71 6.19 14.17 8.23
N PRO A 72 6.83 13.35 9.09
CA PRO A 72 7.95 12.50 8.68
C PRO A 72 7.48 11.24 7.97
N CYS A 73 8.31 10.75 7.05
CA CYS A 73 8.11 9.53 6.28
C CYS A 73 9.28 8.55 6.47
N PHE A 74 9.06 7.27 6.18
CA PHE A 74 10.15 6.29 6.09
C PHE A 74 10.99 6.50 4.83
N THR A 75 10.33 6.90 3.74
CA THR A 75 10.95 7.29 2.47
C THR A 75 10.44 8.68 2.09
N THR A 76 9.71 8.83 1.00
CA THR A 76 9.04 10.07 0.61
C THR A 76 7.53 9.86 0.46
N HIS A 77 6.76 10.94 0.53
CA HIS A 77 5.32 10.96 0.34
C HIS A 77 4.98 12.07 -0.65
N PRO A 78 3.93 11.98 -1.48
CA PRO A 78 3.57 13.09 -2.40
C PRO A 78 3.41 14.45 -1.71
N GLN A 79 3.08 14.45 -0.42
CA GLN A 79 2.85 15.63 0.39
C GLN A 79 4.02 15.97 1.33
N SER A 80 5.04 15.10 1.48
CA SER A 80 6.17 15.33 2.38
C SER A 80 7.45 14.67 1.88
N ARG A 81 8.55 15.43 1.90
CA ARG A 81 9.91 14.92 1.71
C ARG A 81 10.68 14.81 3.02
N THR A 82 10.08 15.23 4.15
CA THR A 82 10.69 15.10 5.48
C THR A 82 10.72 13.62 5.87
N THR A 83 11.87 13.14 6.33
CA THR A 83 12.01 11.78 6.83
C THR A 83 12.14 11.77 8.36
N PHE A 84 12.01 10.59 8.98
CA PHE A 84 12.28 10.45 10.42
C PHE A 84 13.72 10.80 10.77
N ALA A 85 14.69 10.66 9.85
CA ALA A 85 16.06 11.12 10.04
C ALA A 85 16.20 12.65 10.18
N ASP A 86 15.27 13.40 9.59
CA ASP A 86 15.27 14.88 9.62
C ASP A 86 14.68 15.44 10.93
N LEU A 87 14.11 14.57 11.76
CA LEU A 87 13.56 14.95 13.07
C LEU A 87 14.68 14.92 14.12
N GLY A 88 15.29 16.05 14.41
CA GLY A 88 16.09 16.19 15.64
C GLY A 88 15.22 16.06 16.90
N VAL A 89 15.83 15.91 18.07
CA VAL A 89 15.15 15.68 19.36
C VAL A 89 13.96 16.64 19.60
N ALA A 90 14.13 17.93 19.33
CA ALA A 90 13.09 18.93 19.57
C ALA A 90 11.83 18.69 18.70
N LYS A 91 11.98 18.38 17.41
CA LYS A 91 10.86 18.08 16.51
C LYS A 91 10.20 16.74 16.86
N LEU A 92 10.99 15.72 17.20
CA LEU A 92 10.47 14.43 17.64
C LEU A 92 9.65 14.59 18.92
N THR A 93 10.12 15.37 19.90
CA THR A 93 9.36 15.66 21.12
C THR A 93 8.03 16.35 20.80
N GLN A 94 8.02 17.33 19.90
CA GLN A 94 6.79 18.01 19.47
C GLN A 94 5.84 17.03 18.75
N TYR A 95 6.36 16.18 17.89
CA TYR A 95 5.62 15.14 17.19
C TYR A 95 4.92 14.20 18.17
N LEU A 96 5.68 13.62 19.10
CA LEU A 96 5.16 12.70 20.11
C LEU A 96 4.13 13.40 21.03
N ALA A 97 4.38 14.64 21.45
CA ALA A 97 3.46 15.40 22.29
C ALA A 97 2.14 15.69 21.58
N ALA A 98 2.17 16.07 20.30
CA ALA A 98 0.97 16.34 19.51
C ALA A 98 0.11 15.08 19.33
N PHE A 99 0.72 13.97 18.92
CA PHE A 99 -0.01 12.70 18.79
C PHE A 99 -0.51 12.18 20.14
N SER A 100 0.27 12.28 21.22
CA SER A 100 -0.16 11.92 22.56
C SER A 100 -1.39 12.74 23.03
N ALA A 101 -1.45 14.04 22.71
CA ALA A 101 -2.61 14.87 23.03
C ALA A 101 -3.86 14.43 22.27
N VAL A 102 -3.74 14.17 20.96
CA VAL A 102 -4.85 13.71 20.11
C VAL A 102 -5.30 12.29 20.49
N LEU A 103 -4.38 11.38 20.78
CA LEU A 103 -4.71 10.05 21.27
C LEU A 103 -5.50 10.11 22.57
N ARG A 104 -5.04 10.91 23.56
CA ARG A 104 -5.80 11.10 24.82
C ARG A 104 -7.19 11.67 24.58
N GLN A 105 -7.36 12.57 23.62
CA GLN A 105 -8.67 13.07 23.22
C GLN A 105 -9.53 11.96 22.64
N ALA A 106 -9.04 11.21 21.67
CA ALA A 106 -9.75 10.08 21.07
C ALA A 106 -10.16 9.03 22.12
N LEU A 107 -9.26 8.67 23.03
CA LEU A 107 -9.56 7.72 24.12
C LEU A 107 -10.70 8.21 25.03
N ARG A 108 -10.71 9.49 25.43
CA ARG A 108 -11.78 10.03 26.28
C ARG A 108 -13.13 10.10 25.57
N GLU A 109 -13.14 10.53 24.31
CA GLU A 109 -14.37 10.80 23.56
C GLU A 109 -14.96 9.55 22.92
N PHE A 110 -14.09 8.66 22.42
CA PHE A 110 -14.51 7.48 21.68
C PHE A 110 -14.53 6.22 22.54
N ARG A 111 -13.60 6.04 23.48
CA ARG A 111 -13.45 4.87 24.35
C ARG A 111 -13.35 3.57 23.53
N PRO A 112 -12.27 3.37 22.77
CA PRO A 112 -12.11 2.21 21.91
C PRO A 112 -11.98 0.91 22.71
N ASP A 113 -12.52 -0.18 22.15
CA ASP A 113 -12.34 -1.54 22.68
C ASP A 113 -10.96 -2.11 22.25
N VAL A 114 -10.45 -1.63 21.10
CA VAL A 114 -9.17 -2.06 20.51
C VAL A 114 -8.54 -0.94 19.73
N ILE A 115 -7.20 -0.89 19.72
CA ILE A 115 -6.39 -0.04 18.85
C ILE A 115 -5.76 -0.90 17.77
N HIS A 116 -5.84 -0.46 16.53
CA HIS A 116 -5.06 -1.05 15.43
C HIS A 116 -4.10 -0.01 14.86
N ALA A 117 -2.83 -0.17 15.17
CA ALA A 117 -1.77 0.72 14.75
C ALA A 117 -1.10 0.22 13.45
N GLN A 118 -0.79 1.15 12.55
CA GLN A 118 -0.07 0.87 11.32
C GLN A 118 1.40 1.23 11.51
N HIS A 119 2.28 0.33 11.11
CA HIS A 119 3.73 0.38 11.32
C HIS A 119 4.17 0.23 12.79
N ALA A 120 5.09 -0.66 13.05
CA ALA A 120 5.76 -0.78 14.35
C ALA A 120 6.78 0.38 14.49
N TRP A 121 6.35 1.51 15.06
CA TRP A 121 7.14 2.76 15.15
C TRP A 121 6.64 3.65 16.29
N CYS A 122 7.00 4.95 16.26
CA CYS A 122 6.68 5.92 17.30
C CYS A 122 5.20 5.99 17.72
N LEU A 123 4.24 5.93 16.77
CA LEU A 123 2.82 6.04 17.11
C LEU A 123 2.28 4.75 17.71
N SER A 124 2.73 3.61 17.24
CA SER A 124 2.39 2.31 17.84
C SER A 124 2.95 2.20 19.26
N TRP A 125 4.15 2.74 19.49
CA TRP A 125 4.70 2.88 20.82
C TRP A 125 3.82 3.75 21.73
N LEU A 126 3.42 4.94 21.27
CA LEU A 126 2.49 5.78 22.04
C LEU A 126 1.17 5.07 22.32
N ALA A 127 0.67 4.30 21.37
CA ALA A 127 -0.57 3.55 21.49
C ALA A 127 -0.45 2.41 22.52
N SER A 128 0.70 1.72 22.59
CA SER A 128 0.93 0.64 23.57
C SER A 128 0.89 1.12 25.02
N LEU A 129 1.11 2.41 25.26
CA LEU A 129 1.05 3.03 26.58
C LEU A 129 -0.38 3.46 27.00
N CYS A 130 -1.38 3.24 26.14
CA CYS A 130 -2.74 3.74 26.38
C CYS A 130 -3.62 2.85 27.26
N GLY A 131 -3.18 1.65 27.62
CA GLY A 131 -3.97 0.71 28.43
C GLY A 131 -5.22 0.18 27.69
N VAL A 132 -5.13 0.02 26.38
CA VAL A 132 -6.17 -0.52 25.49
C VAL A 132 -5.55 -1.66 24.68
N PRO A 133 -6.24 -2.80 24.48
CA PRO A 133 -5.74 -3.88 23.64
C PRO A 133 -5.28 -3.38 22.27
N MET A 134 -4.12 -3.83 21.79
CA MET A 134 -3.55 -3.32 20.54
C MET A 134 -3.11 -4.43 19.57
N ALA A 135 -3.48 -4.27 18.31
CA ALA A 135 -2.87 -4.97 17.19
C ALA A 135 -1.99 -4.00 16.37
N VAL A 136 -0.87 -4.49 15.86
CA VAL A 136 0.05 -3.70 15.01
C VAL A 136 0.22 -4.40 13.67
N THR A 137 -0.04 -3.70 12.54
CA THR A 137 0.33 -4.19 11.21
C THR A 137 1.69 -3.64 10.80
N ILE A 138 2.58 -4.53 10.39
CA ILE A 138 3.90 -4.22 9.85
C ILE A 138 3.81 -4.15 8.32
N HIS A 139 4.26 -3.04 7.74
CA HIS A 139 4.17 -2.78 6.29
C HIS A 139 5.49 -2.93 5.53
N GLY A 140 6.59 -3.29 6.21
CA GLY A 140 7.92 -3.50 5.63
C GLY A 140 8.80 -2.24 5.62
N THR A 141 8.28 -1.05 5.36
CA THR A 141 9.07 0.19 5.42
C THR A 141 9.53 0.55 6.83
N ASP A 142 8.76 0.21 7.84
CA ASP A 142 9.11 0.26 9.25
C ASP A 142 10.26 -0.67 9.58
N LEU A 143 10.18 -1.95 9.17
CA LEU A 143 11.27 -2.92 9.36
C LEU A 143 12.57 -2.48 8.68
N MET A 144 12.47 -1.93 7.47
CA MET A 144 13.63 -1.36 6.75
C MET A 144 14.19 -0.11 7.45
N GLY A 145 13.37 0.59 8.19
CA GLY A 145 13.75 1.76 8.99
C GLY A 145 14.55 1.41 10.23
N CYS A 146 14.27 0.28 10.86
CA CYS A 146 14.91 -0.14 12.12
C CYS A 146 16.46 -0.17 12.04
N PRO A 147 17.09 -0.90 11.10
CA PRO A 147 18.54 -0.90 10.96
C PRO A 147 19.09 0.44 10.46
N LYS A 148 18.31 1.17 9.65
CA LYS A 148 18.73 2.46 9.09
C LYS A 148 18.74 3.57 10.14
N TRP A 149 17.85 3.52 11.13
CA TRP A 149 17.70 4.52 12.18
C TRP A 149 17.60 3.87 13.57
N PRO A 150 18.73 3.44 14.16
CA PRO A 150 18.74 2.69 15.42
C PRO A 150 18.05 3.41 16.58
N ALA A 151 18.05 4.75 16.60
CA ALA A 151 17.35 5.54 17.62
C ALA A 151 15.82 5.35 17.61
N TYR A 152 15.25 4.86 16.53
CA TYR A 152 13.81 4.56 16.41
C TYR A 152 13.51 3.07 16.61
N HIS A 153 14.51 2.20 16.57
CA HIS A 153 14.33 0.77 16.73
C HIS A 153 13.70 0.43 18.09
N CYS A 154 14.14 1.10 19.17
CA CYS A 154 13.55 0.90 20.50
C CYS A 154 12.03 1.18 20.54
N PHE A 155 11.54 2.19 19.80
CA PHE A 155 10.10 2.45 19.71
C PHE A 155 9.36 1.30 19.01
N ALA A 156 9.97 0.72 17.97
CA ALA A 156 9.38 -0.42 17.27
C ALA A 156 9.33 -1.67 18.16
N GLU A 157 10.41 -1.97 18.86
CA GLU A 157 10.47 -3.09 19.79
C GLU A 157 9.48 -2.95 20.95
N GLU A 158 9.43 -1.78 21.60
CA GLU A 158 8.49 -1.52 22.69
C GLU A 158 7.03 -1.54 22.20
N ALA A 159 6.75 -1.01 20.98
CA ALA A 159 5.42 -1.08 20.38
C ALA A 159 4.96 -2.53 20.18
N VAL A 160 5.85 -3.36 19.64
CA VAL A 160 5.59 -4.80 19.46
C VAL A 160 5.48 -5.51 20.79
N ALA A 161 6.38 -5.25 21.75
CA ALA A 161 6.33 -5.85 23.07
C ALA A 161 5.00 -5.54 23.80
N GLY A 162 4.51 -4.30 23.68
CA GLY A 162 3.27 -3.83 24.30
C GLY A 162 1.99 -4.17 23.52
N SER A 163 2.06 -4.78 22.34
CA SER A 163 0.89 -5.22 21.58
C SER A 163 0.47 -6.66 21.93
N GLU A 164 -0.79 -7.00 21.72
CA GLU A 164 -1.31 -8.37 21.84
C GLU A 164 -1.13 -9.16 20.56
N ARG A 165 -1.17 -8.48 19.42
CA ARG A 165 -1.03 -9.11 18.09
C ARG A 165 -0.16 -8.26 17.19
N VAL A 166 0.65 -8.94 16.39
CA VAL A 166 1.44 -8.36 15.31
C VAL A 166 1.01 -9.01 14.00
N ILE A 167 0.70 -8.20 12.99
CA ILE A 167 0.21 -8.67 11.69
C ILE A 167 1.31 -8.43 10.67
N ALA A 168 1.77 -9.49 10.01
CA ALA A 168 2.61 -9.43 8.82
C ALA A 168 1.75 -9.60 7.57
N VAL A 169 2.01 -8.80 6.55
CA VAL A 169 1.21 -8.77 5.31
C VAL A 169 1.63 -9.84 4.30
N SER A 170 2.78 -10.48 4.50
CA SER A 170 3.33 -11.56 3.67
C SER A 170 4.29 -12.43 4.48
N ALA A 171 4.65 -13.62 3.97
CA ALA A 171 5.63 -14.50 4.61
C ALA A 171 7.03 -13.84 4.65
N ASP A 172 7.44 -13.18 3.54
CA ASP A 172 8.70 -12.41 3.51
C ASP A 172 8.70 -11.30 4.58
N ASN A 173 7.58 -10.58 4.71
CA ASN A 173 7.42 -9.55 5.73
C ASN A 173 7.45 -10.12 7.16
N ARG A 174 6.85 -11.31 7.37
CA ARG A 174 6.91 -12.05 8.63
C ARG A 174 8.34 -12.42 8.99
N ASP A 175 9.07 -13.00 8.07
CA ASP A 175 10.43 -13.51 8.31
C ASP A 175 11.39 -12.35 8.58
N LEU A 176 11.23 -11.23 7.88
CA LEU A 176 11.94 -9.99 8.17
C LEU A 176 11.56 -9.42 9.56
N ALA A 177 10.28 -9.46 9.93
CA ALA A 177 9.82 -9.01 11.24
C ALA A 177 10.46 -9.81 12.37
N LEU A 178 10.52 -11.14 12.26
CA LEU A 178 11.17 -11.99 13.24
C LEU A 178 12.68 -11.72 13.38
N ALA A 179 13.34 -11.38 12.27
CA ALA A 179 14.76 -11.04 12.29
C ALA A 179 15.05 -9.66 12.91
N VAL A 180 14.15 -8.69 12.73
CA VAL A 180 14.35 -7.29 13.14
C VAL A 180 13.72 -6.99 14.50
N LEU A 181 12.59 -7.61 14.82
CA LEU A 181 11.78 -7.40 16.03
C LEU A 181 11.46 -8.75 16.70
N PRO A 182 12.43 -9.39 17.38
CA PRO A 182 12.24 -10.71 18.01
C PRO A 182 11.06 -10.78 19.01
N ALA A 183 10.69 -9.67 19.63
CA ALA A 183 9.53 -9.59 20.52
C ALA A 183 8.18 -9.88 19.82
N ALA A 184 8.16 -9.96 18.49
CA ALA A 184 6.97 -10.33 17.72
C ALA A 184 6.67 -11.84 17.72
N ALA A 185 7.63 -12.72 18.03
CA ALA A 185 7.59 -14.16 17.72
C ALA A 185 6.31 -14.87 18.19
N ASP A 186 5.88 -14.65 19.44
CA ASP A 186 4.74 -15.35 20.02
C ASP A 186 3.37 -14.75 19.64
N LYS A 187 3.33 -13.63 18.96
CA LYS A 187 2.09 -12.86 18.68
C LYS A 187 1.94 -12.47 17.21
N LEU A 188 2.86 -12.93 16.36
CA LEU A 188 2.89 -12.60 14.95
C LEU A 188 1.97 -13.51 14.14
N LEU A 189 1.09 -12.90 13.38
CA LEU A 189 0.10 -13.53 12.51
C LEU A 189 0.37 -13.14 11.05
N LEU A 190 0.21 -14.09 10.14
CA LEU A 190 0.20 -13.82 8.71
C LEU A 190 -1.23 -13.50 8.27
N LEU A 191 -1.46 -12.27 7.84
CA LEU A 191 -2.74 -11.82 7.32
C LEU A 191 -2.51 -10.99 6.05
N PRO A 192 -2.56 -11.61 4.86
CA PRO A 192 -2.41 -10.92 3.59
C PRO A 192 -3.46 -9.82 3.41
N ASN A 193 -3.06 -8.71 2.80
CA ASN A 193 -3.96 -7.56 2.59
C ASN A 193 -5.14 -7.91 1.68
N GLY A 194 -6.28 -7.24 1.94
CA GLY A 194 -7.40 -7.20 1.01
C GLY A 194 -7.32 -6.00 0.07
N TYR A 195 -7.96 -6.11 -1.09
CA TYR A 195 -8.24 -4.99 -1.99
C TYR A 195 -9.71 -4.55 -1.87
N ASN A 196 -10.01 -3.31 -2.22
CA ASN A 196 -11.37 -2.78 -2.14
C ASN A 196 -12.19 -3.21 -3.35
N GLU A 197 -13.03 -4.25 -3.17
CA GLU A 197 -13.90 -4.83 -4.21
C GLU A 197 -15.05 -3.93 -4.65
N ASP A 198 -15.36 -2.87 -3.91
CA ASP A 198 -16.32 -1.85 -4.35
C ASP A 198 -15.72 -0.90 -5.39
N ILE A 199 -14.39 -0.81 -5.44
CA ILE A 199 -13.66 0.07 -6.34
C ILE A 199 -13.07 -0.72 -7.50
N PHE A 200 -12.37 -1.83 -7.22
CA PHE A 200 -11.67 -2.62 -8.22
C PHE A 200 -12.45 -3.88 -8.54
N TYR A 201 -12.96 -3.97 -9.75
CA TYR A 201 -13.70 -5.10 -10.27
C TYR A 201 -13.61 -5.16 -11.79
N ARG A 202 -13.85 -6.33 -12.35
CA ARG A 202 -13.87 -6.58 -13.78
C ARG A 202 -15.10 -5.92 -14.41
N GLU A 203 -14.86 -5.06 -15.40
CA GLU A 203 -15.89 -4.42 -16.23
C GLU A 203 -15.42 -4.28 -17.68
N GLU A 204 -16.35 -4.19 -18.60
CA GLU A 204 -16.04 -3.79 -19.97
C GLU A 204 -15.87 -2.28 -20.05
N VAL A 205 -14.85 -1.84 -20.80
CA VAL A 205 -14.54 -0.43 -20.94
C VAL A 205 -14.31 -0.07 -22.40
N ASP A 206 -14.66 1.15 -22.74
CA ASP A 206 -14.32 1.75 -24.02
C ASP A 206 -12.90 2.28 -23.99
N ARG A 207 -11.98 1.58 -24.67
CA ARG A 207 -10.56 1.94 -24.72
C ARG A 207 -10.31 3.26 -25.45
N GLU A 208 -11.04 3.52 -26.55
CA GLU A 208 -10.92 4.77 -27.29
C GLU A 208 -11.27 5.95 -26.40
N ALA A 209 -12.40 5.91 -25.72
CA ALA A 209 -12.81 6.96 -24.78
C ALA A 209 -11.82 7.15 -23.61
N ILE A 210 -11.17 6.08 -23.12
CA ILE A 210 -10.14 6.19 -22.08
C ILE A 210 -8.91 6.92 -22.65
N PHE A 211 -8.42 6.53 -23.83
CA PHE A 211 -7.25 7.13 -24.44
C PHE A 211 -7.50 8.59 -24.84
N ASP A 212 -8.68 8.92 -25.35
CA ASP A 212 -9.10 10.29 -25.59
C ASP A 212 -9.05 11.15 -24.32
N SER A 213 -9.51 10.61 -23.20
CA SER A 213 -9.45 11.31 -21.91
C SER A 213 -8.01 11.56 -21.41
N LEU A 214 -7.04 10.75 -21.87
CA LEU A 214 -5.62 10.90 -21.58
C LEU A 214 -4.91 11.83 -22.62
N GLY A 215 -5.61 12.26 -23.67
CA GLY A 215 -5.03 12.99 -24.79
C GLY A 215 -4.11 12.11 -25.65
N LEU A 216 -4.34 10.80 -25.66
CA LEU A 216 -3.59 9.81 -26.44
C LEU A 216 -4.47 9.22 -27.54
N LEU A 217 -3.84 8.83 -28.65
CA LEU A 217 -4.51 8.14 -29.74
C LEU A 217 -4.40 6.62 -29.54
N TYR A 218 -5.52 5.91 -29.67
CA TYR A 218 -5.59 4.44 -29.64
C TYR A 218 -6.04 3.91 -30.99
N ARG A 219 -5.30 2.98 -31.57
CA ARG A 219 -5.57 2.36 -32.90
C ARG A 219 -5.65 0.84 -32.82
N GLY A 220 -5.86 0.32 -31.60
CA GLY A 220 -5.92 -1.10 -31.36
C GLY A 220 -4.62 -1.73 -30.88
N GLU A 221 -3.66 -0.97 -30.39
CA GLU A 221 -2.39 -1.44 -29.84
C GLU A 221 -2.61 -2.34 -28.62
N TYR A 222 -1.60 -3.12 -28.24
CA TYR A 222 -1.55 -3.76 -26.90
C TYR A 222 -1.20 -2.71 -25.84
N ILE A 223 -1.74 -2.88 -24.64
CA ILE A 223 -1.55 -1.94 -23.54
C ILE A 223 -0.86 -2.64 -22.36
N VAL A 224 0.38 -2.26 -22.10
CA VAL A 224 1.16 -2.61 -20.90
C VAL A 224 0.96 -1.52 -19.87
N LEU A 225 0.62 -1.86 -18.64
CA LEU A 225 0.36 -0.90 -17.57
C LEU A 225 1.26 -1.15 -16.37
N PHE A 226 1.83 -0.09 -15.83
CA PHE A 226 2.41 -0.02 -14.49
C PHE A 226 1.61 0.98 -13.66
N ALA A 227 1.38 0.69 -12.38
CA ALA A 227 0.84 1.63 -11.42
C ALA A 227 1.63 1.56 -10.11
N GLY A 228 1.99 2.72 -9.57
CA GLY A 228 2.71 2.80 -8.30
C GLY A 228 3.60 4.02 -8.15
N LYS A 229 4.20 4.15 -6.96
CA LYS A 229 5.16 5.22 -6.69
C LYS A 229 6.41 5.07 -7.56
N LEU A 230 6.87 6.16 -8.17
CA LEU A 230 8.12 6.18 -8.92
C LEU A 230 9.32 6.30 -7.97
N ALA A 231 9.68 5.18 -7.37
CA ALA A 231 10.82 5.01 -6.47
C ALA A 231 11.78 3.95 -7.02
N ALA A 232 13.06 4.03 -6.69
CA ALA A 232 14.08 3.10 -7.20
C ALA A 232 13.75 1.62 -6.94
N ILE A 233 13.14 1.33 -5.77
CA ILE A 233 12.73 -0.03 -5.40
C ILE A 233 11.59 -0.60 -6.26
N LYS A 234 10.86 0.24 -7.03
CA LYS A 234 9.75 -0.20 -7.89
C LYS A 234 10.18 -0.60 -9.30
N GLY A 235 11.47 -0.42 -9.65
CA GLY A 235 12.04 -0.99 -10.88
C GLY A 235 11.49 -0.43 -12.18
N VAL A 236 10.92 0.78 -12.21
CA VAL A 236 10.35 1.36 -13.45
C VAL A 236 11.41 1.57 -14.53
N ASP A 237 12.67 1.76 -14.14
CA ASP A 237 13.80 1.80 -15.07
C ASP A 237 14.02 0.47 -15.79
N THR A 238 13.80 -0.68 -15.13
CA THR A 238 13.76 -1.99 -15.78
C THR A 238 12.62 -2.06 -16.79
N LEU A 239 11.39 -1.62 -16.43
CA LEU A 239 10.28 -1.57 -17.37
C LEU A 239 10.59 -0.73 -18.62
N LEU A 240 11.24 0.44 -18.47
CA LEU A 240 11.63 1.28 -19.61
C LEU A 240 12.62 0.57 -20.54
N ARG A 241 13.60 -0.16 -20.01
CA ARG A 241 14.55 -0.95 -20.79
C ARG A 241 13.86 -2.12 -21.49
N VAL A 242 12.95 -2.80 -20.80
CA VAL A 242 12.12 -3.87 -21.37
C VAL A 242 11.19 -3.31 -22.46
N ALA A 243 10.59 -2.13 -22.27
CA ALA A 243 9.76 -1.47 -23.28
C ALA A 243 10.55 -1.24 -24.57
N ARG A 244 11.81 -0.81 -24.48
CA ARG A 244 12.70 -0.66 -25.66
C ARG A 244 12.90 -1.96 -26.42
N ARG A 245 12.84 -3.12 -25.75
CA ARG A 245 13.02 -4.44 -26.38
C ARG A 245 11.74 -4.87 -27.09
N TYR A 246 10.59 -4.88 -26.42
CA TYR A 246 9.34 -5.36 -27.03
C TYR A 246 8.79 -4.41 -28.10
N GLU A 247 9.04 -3.09 -28.04
CA GLU A 247 8.71 -2.17 -29.13
C GLU A 247 9.40 -2.53 -30.47
N ARG A 248 10.52 -3.30 -30.41
CA ARG A 248 11.23 -3.76 -31.59
C ARG A 248 10.86 -5.17 -32.02
N LEU A 249 10.38 -6.00 -31.11
CA LEU A 249 10.16 -7.42 -31.33
C LEU A 249 8.69 -7.76 -31.63
N ALA A 250 7.76 -6.93 -31.16
CA ALA A 250 6.34 -7.20 -31.31
C ALA A 250 5.87 -6.96 -32.75
N GLU A 251 5.05 -7.89 -33.28
CA GLU A 251 4.39 -7.75 -34.57
C GLU A 251 3.32 -6.65 -34.60
N ARG A 252 2.71 -6.41 -33.43
CA ARG A 252 1.70 -5.37 -33.20
C ARG A 252 2.26 -4.32 -32.26
N GLU A 253 1.92 -3.06 -32.47
CA GLU A 253 2.35 -1.97 -31.61
C GLU A 253 1.90 -2.15 -30.17
N ILE A 254 2.76 -1.78 -29.22
CA ILE A 254 2.52 -1.85 -27.78
C ILE A 254 2.64 -0.44 -27.21
N ILE A 255 1.62 -0.04 -26.45
CA ILE A 255 1.63 1.19 -25.64
C ILE A 255 1.96 0.82 -24.20
N THR A 256 2.89 1.53 -23.60
CA THR A 256 3.22 1.39 -22.17
C THR A 256 2.71 2.60 -21.41
N LEU A 257 1.83 2.38 -20.45
CA LEU A 257 1.28 3.40 -19.56
C LEU A 257 1.90 3.29 -18.16
N ILE A 258 2.45 4.39 -17.65
CA ILE A 258 3.09 4.46 -16.33
C ILE A 258 2.27 5.42 -15.46
N ALA A 259 1.41 4.86 -14.62
CA ALA A 259 0.56 5.60 -13.69
C ALA A 259 1.27 5.75 -12.33
N GLY A 260 1.54 6.97 -11.91
CA GLY A 260 2.17 7.30 -10.64
C GLY A 260 3.16 8.44 -10.75
N ASP A 261 3.68 8.84 -9.59
CA ASP A 261 4.69 9.89 -9.43
C ASP A 261 5.63 9.53 -8.27
N GLY A 262 6.77 10.20 -8.17
CA GLY A 262 7.74 9.96 -7.11
C GLY A 262 9.09 10.62 -7.37
N GLU A 263 10.02 10.36 -6.46
CA GLU A 263 11.38 10.94 -6.47
C GLU A 263 12.21 10.59 -7.72
N GLU A 264 11.89 9.47 -8.37
CA GLU A 264 12.60 9.00 -9.58
C GLU A 264 12.02 9.59 -10.88
N ARG A 265 10.96 10.40 -10.84
CA ARG A 265 10.26 10.90 -12.04
C ARG A 265 11.20 11.58 -13.04
N GLU A 266 12.07 12.46 -12.58
CA GLU A 266 12.99 13.21 -13.46
C GLU A 266 14.02 12.28 -14.10
N ARG A 267 14.65 11.39 -13.31
CA ARG A 267 15.62 10.39 -13.77
C ARG A 267 15.00 9.42 -14.80
N LEU A 268 13.78 8.95 -14.51
CA LEU A 268 13.05 8.05 -15.41
C LEU A 268 12.66 8.76 -16.73
N SER A 269 12.29 10.05 -16.66
CA SER A 269 11.97 10.84 -17.86
C SER A 269 13.21 11.05 -18.73
N GLU A 270 14.38 11.22 -18.13
CA GLU A 270 15.63 11.31 -18.89
C GLU A 270 16.02 9.96 -19.50
N LEU A 271 15.91 8.87 -18.77
CA LEU A 271 16.13 7.51 -19.29
C LEU A 271 15.18 7.19 -20.47
N HIS A 272 13.90 7.56 -20.35
CA HIS A 272 12.91 7.41 -21.42
C HIS A 272 13.36 8.09 -22.74
N LYS A 273 13.88 9.34 -22.65
CA LYS A 273 14.43 10.07 -23.81
C LYS A 273 15.67 9.40 -24.38
N GLN A 274 16.61 8.97 -23.52
CA GLN A 274 17.84 8.28 -23.92
C GLN A 274 17.55 6.97 -24.65
N LEU A 275 16.53 6.22 -24.20
CA LEU A 275 16.07 5.00 -24.84
C LEU A 275 15.30 5.25 -26.16
N GLY A 276 14.86 6.48 -26.42
CA GLY A 276 14.11 6.85 -27.61
C GLY A 276 12.76 6.14 -27.71
N LEU A 277 12.08 5.93 -26.56
CA LEU A 277 10.76 5.32 -26.49
C LEU A 277 9.71 6.25 -27.08
N ARG A 278 8.80 5.71 -27.91
CA ARG A 278 7.78 6.49 -28.61
C ARG A 278 6.37 6.22 -28.07
N ASN A 279 6.14 4.99 -27.63
CA ASN A 279 4.83 4.51 -27.21
C ASN A 279 4.76 4.29 -25.68
N THR A 280 5.60 5.00 -24.91
CA THR A 280 5.62 4.93 -23.44
C THR A 280 5.22 6.28 -22.85
N PHE A 281 4.18 6.29 -22.01
CA PHE A 281 3.57 7.52 -21.49
C PHE A 281 3.50 7.51 -19.99
N PHE A 282 3.95 8.60 -19.37
CA PHE A 282 3.80 8.83 -17.92
C PHE A 282 2.53 9.61 -17.64
N LEU A 283 1.60 9.01 -16.94
CA LEU A 283 0.28 9.57 -16.66
C LEU A 283 0.21 10.44 -15.39
N GLY A 284 1.28 10.41 -14.54
CA GLY A 284 1.22 11.00 -13.21
C GLY A 284 0.33 10.20 -12.26
N ASN A 285 0.01 10.81 -11.10
CA ASN A 285 -0.86 10.16 -10.13
C ASN A 285 -2.29 10.06 -10.67
N GLN A 286 -2.87 8.86 -10.56
CA GLN A 286 -4.23 8.55 -10.96
C GLN A 286 -5.10 8.31 -9.74
N ARG A 287 -6.37 8.67 -9.80
CA ARG A 287 -7.37 8.33 -8.78
C ARG A 287 -7.74 6.85 -8.88
N GLN A 288 -8.30 6.27 -7.84
CA GLN A 288 -8.65 4.85 -7.82
C GLN A 288 -9.69 4.47 -8.90
N ASP A 289 -10.66 5.34 -9.18
CA ASP A 289 -11.63 5.14 -10.26
C ASP A 289 -10.99 5.20 -11.67
N GLU A 290 -10.00 6.07 -11.87
CA GLU A 290 -9.20 6.14 -13.09
C GLU A 290 -8.30 4.90 -13.23
N LEU A 291 -7.63 4.47 -12.14
CA LEU A 291 -6.83 3.24 -12.13
C LEU A 291 -7.68 2.01 -12.48
N ARG A 292 -8.90 1.88 -11.92
CA ARG A 292 -9.81 0.78 -12.29
C ARG A 292 -10.06 0.74 -13.79
N ARG A 293 -10.36 1.89 -14.41
CA ARG A 293 -10.58 1.98 -15.86
C ARG A 293 -9.32 1.58 -16.64
N LEU A 294 -8.14 2.01 -16.21
CA LEU A 294 -6.87 1.63 -16.82
C LEU A 294 -6.58 0.14 -16.68
N TYR A 295 -6.81 -0.47 -15.50
CA TYR A 295 -6.67 -1.91 -15.29
C TYR A 295 -7.60 -2.71 -16.21
N ASN A 296 -8.85 -2.27 -16.37
CA ASN A 296 -9.80 -2.93 -17.29
C ASN A 296 -9.44 -2.73 -18.76
N ALA A 297 -8.85 -1.59 -19.12
CA ALA A 297 -8.40 -1.30 -20.49
C ALA A 297 -7.10 -2.01 -20.88
N ALA A 298 -6.19 -2.24 -19.93
CA ALA A 298 -4.89 -2.84 -20.20
C ALA A 298 -4.95 -4.33 -20.57
N ASP A 299 -3.86 -4.84 -21.13
CA ASP A 299 -3.70 -6.23 -21.54
C ASP A 299 -2.79 -7.02 -20.61
N VAL A 300 -1.81 -6.34 -19.99
CA VAL A 300 -0.95 -6.90 -18.97
C VAL A 300 -0.52 -5.81 -17.99
N PHE A 301 -0.50 -6.14 -16.70
CA PHE A 301 0.07 -5.31 -15.65
C PHE A 301 1.51 -5.74 -15.38
N VAL A 302 2.44 -4.80 -15.27
CA VAL A 302 3.86 -5.11 -15.05
C VAL A 302 4.35 -4.48 -13.76
N MET A 303 4.94 -5.29 -12.87
CA MET A 303 5.45 -4.85 -11.57
C MET A 303 6.89 -5.35 -11.33
N PRO A 304 7.93 -4.66 -11.88
CA PRO A 304 9.32 -5.10 -11.82
C PRO A 304 10.00 -4.65 -10.51
N SER A 305 9.30 -4.76 -9.39
CA SER A 305 9.77 -4.25 -8.10
C SER A 305 11.00 -5.02 -7.62
N ARG A 306 12.05 -4.34 -7.19
CA ARG A 306 13.22 -4.91 -6.53
C ARG A 306 12.93 -5.34 -5.10
N ARG A 307 11.90 -4.78 -4.52
CA ARG A 307 11.36 -5.15 -3.22
C ARG A 307 9.89 -4.77 -3.13
N GLU A 308 9.05 -5.71 -2.70
CA GLU A 308 7.61 -5.51 -2.58
C GLU A 308 7.06 -6.25 -1.35
N PRO A 309 6.73 -5.55 -0.26
CA PRO A 309 6.21 -6.21 0.94
C PRO A 309 4.95 -7.04 0.70
N PHE A 310 4.06 -6.58 -0.20
CA PHE A 310 2.86 -7.34 -0.57
C PHE A 310 2.48 -7.17 -2.05
N GLY A 311 2.19 -5.94 -2.51
CA GLY A 311 1.83 -5.67 -3.91
C GLY A 311 0.34 -5.39 -4.13
N LEU A 312 -0.27 -4.50 -3.34
CA LEU A 312 -1.70 -4.14 -3.47
C LEU A 312 -2.12 -3.78 -4.89
N VAL A 313 -1.30 -3.02 -5.63
CA VAL A 313 -1.62 -2.60 -7.00
C VAL A 313 -1.67 -3.78 -8.00
N ALA A 314 -0.87 -4.83 -7.77
CA ALA A 314 -0.95 -6.06 -8.56
C ALA A 314 -2.25 -6.81 -8.25
N LEU A 315 -2.65 -6.86 -6.98
CA LEU A 315 -3.92 -7.47 -6.57
C LEU A 315 -5.13 -6.68 -7.10
N GLU A 316 -5.07 -5.34 -7.11
CA GLU A 316 -6.09 -4.47 -7.73
C GLU A 316 -6.20 -4.71 -9.23
N ALA A 317 -5.08 -4.91 -9.92
CA ALA A 317 -5.05 -5.28 -11.34
C ALA A 317 -5.71 -6.64 -11.57
N MET A 318 -5.38 -7.66 -10.76
CA MET A 318 -5.99 -8.99 -10.83
C MET A 318 -7.50 -8.94 -10.54
N ALA A 319 -7.95 -8.09 -9.63
CA ALA A 319 -9.37 -7.87 -9.34
C ALA A 319 -10.16 -7.33 -10.55
N CYS A 320 -9.47 -6.60 -11.42
CA CYS A 320 -9.99 -6.17 -12.73
C CYS A 320 -9.76 -7.21 -13.85
N GLY A 321 -9.31 -8.42 -13.52
CA GLY A 321 -9.05 -9.49 -14.46
C GLY A 321 -7.80 -9.29 -15.30
N LEU A 322 -6.88 -8.42 -14.90
CA LEU A 322 -5.68 -8.14 -15.64
C LEU A 322 -4.55 -9.11 -15.24
N PRO A 323 -3.96 -9.87 -16.17
CA PRO A 323 -2.82 -10.72 -15.87
C PRO A 323 -1.61 -9.87 -15.45
N VAL A 324 -0.78 -10.42 -14.58
CA VAL A 324 0.32 -9.71 -13.93
C VAL A 324 1.66 -10.36 -14.26
N VAL A 325 2.60 -9.60 -14.81
CA VAL A 325 4.01 -9.97 -14.91
C VAL A 325 4.77 -9.21 -13.83
N ALA A 326 5.26 -9.92 -12.84
CA ALA A 326 5.87 -9.30 -11.66
C ALA A 326 7.22 -9.93 -11.28
N SER A 327 7.97 -9.21 -10.47
CA SER A 327 9.17 -9.77 -9.84
C SER A 327 8.81 -10.91 -8.87
N ASN A 328 9.66 -11.92 -8.81
CA ASN A 328 9.58 -12.98 -7.80
C ASN A 328 10.16 -12.47 -6.47
N GLU A 329 9.53 -11.44 -5.87
CA GLU A 329 10.03 -10.72 -4.70
C GLU A 329 8.93 -10.47 -3.67
N GLY A 330 9.30 -10.59 -2.38
CA GLY A 330 8.44 -10.28 -1.25
C GLY A 330 7.14 -11.07 -1.25
N GLY A 331 6.00 -10.39 -1.12
CA GLY A 331 4.67 -11.02 -1.08
C GLY A 331 4.06 -11.35 -2.44
N LEU A 332 4.66 -10.95 -3.56
CA LEU A 332 4.09 -11.19 -4.91
C LEU A 332 3.90 -12.67 -5.24
N PRO A 333 4.86 -13.58 -4.90
CA PRO A 333 4.70 -15.01 -5.14
C PRO A 333 3.57 -15.68 -4.35
N GLU A 334 3.06 -15.02 -3.31
CA GLU A 334 2.02 -15.61 -2.45
C GLU A 334 0.63 -15.59 -3.10
N PHE A 335 0.42 -14.74 -4.12
CA PHE A 335 -0.88 -14.61 -4.77
C PHE A 335 -0.85 -14.60 -6.31
N ILE A 336 0.31 -14.43 -6.94
CA ILE A 336 0.44 -14.50 -8.39
C ILE A 336 0.81 -15.93 -8.79
N SER A 337 -0.20 -16.70 -9.23
CA SER A 337 -0.01 -18.03 -9.80
C SER A 337 0.26 -17.96 -11.31
N SER A 338 0.68 -19.07 -11.93
CA SER A 338 0.85 -19.19 -13.38
C SER A 338 -0.44 -18.97 -14.17
N GLU A 339 -1.60 -19.11 -13.53
CA GLU A 339 -2.90 -18.78 -14.12
C GLU A 339 -3.17 -17.28 -14.12
N ALA A 340 -2.65 -16.56 -13.12
CA ALA A 340 -2.83 -15.13 -12.95
C ALA A 340 -1.75 -14.31 -13.66
N GLY A 341 -0.62 -14.91 -14.05
CA GLY A 341 0.48 -14.21 -14.71
C GLY A 341 1.81 -14.93 -14.63
N ALA A 342 2.90 -14.17 -14.58
CA ALA A 342 4.25 -14.70 -14.51
C ALA A 342 5.09 -14.01 -13.43
N LEU A 343 5.96 -14.77 -12.80
CA LEU A 343 6.95 -14.29 -11.84
C LEU A 343 8.36 -14.40 -12.46
N VAL A 344 9.09 -13.29 -12.40
CA VAL A 344 10.39 -13.14 -13.07
C VAL A 344 11.41 -12.59 -12.07
N SER A 345 12.69 -12.94 -12.22
CA SER A 345 13.76 -12.31 -11.43
C SER A 345 13.80 -10.79 -11.68
N PRO A 346 13.93 -9.93 -10.66
CA PRO A 346 13.81 -8.47 -10.78
C PRO A 346 14.74 -7.82 -11.80
N GLU A 347 15.94 -8.37 -12.00
CA GLU A 347 16.97 -7.80 -12.88
C GLU A 347 17.02 -8.51 -14.26
N ASP A 348 16.16 -9.49 -14.51
CA ASP A 348 16.14 -10.24 -15.79
C ASP A 348 15.23 -9.57 -16.83
N GLU A 349 15.79 -8.60 -17.55
CA GLU A 349 15.06 -7.86 -18.58
C GLU A 349 14.61 -8.76 -19.75
N ASP A 350 15.36 -9.82 -20.07
CA ASP A 350 15.01 -10.75 -21.17
C ASP A 350 13.81 -11.61 -20.77
N ALA A 351 13.80 -12.13 -19.53
CA ALA A 351 12.67 -12.88 -19.02
C ALA A 351 11.41 -12.01 -18.83
N PHE A 352 11.55 -10.74 -18.39
CA PHE A 352 10.41 -9.79 -18.35
C PHE A 352 9.84 -9.55 -19.73
N CYS A 353 10.70 -9.30 -20.74
CA CYS A 353 10.25 -9.09 -22.11
C CYS A 353 9.50 -10.31 -22.66
N ALA A 354 10.06 -11.51 -22.46
CA ALA A 354 9.44 -12.76 -22.92
C ALA A 354 8.09 -13.00 -22.24
N ALA A 355 8.00 -12.83 -20.92
CA ALA A 355 6.77 -13.02 -20.15
C ALA A 355 5.66 -12.01 -20.56
N ILE A 356 6.02 -10.75 -20.81
CA ILE A 356 5.06 -9.74 -21.30
C ILE A 356 4.51 -10.13 -22.67
N LEU A 357 5.37 -10.50 -23.61
CA LEU A 357 4.96 -10.92 -24.95
C LEU A 357 4.11 -12.20 -24.94
N GLU A 358 4.43 -13.14 -24.07
CA GLU A 358 3.62 -14.35 -23.85
C GLU A 358 2.23 -14.00 -23.34
N GLU A 359 2.10 -13.14 -22.31
CA GLU A 359 0.82 -12.73 -21.77
C GLU A 359 -0.04 -11.97 -22.79
N LEU A 360 0.56 -11.13 -23.60
CA LEU A 360 -0.13 -10.46 -24.73
C LEU A 360 -0.66 -11.43 -25.77
N THR A 361 0.06 -12.53 -26.02
CA THR A 361 -0.35 -13.59 -26.96
C THR A 361 -1.48 -14.43 -26.36
N ARG A 362 -1.38 -14.85 -25.11
CA ARG A 362 -2.38 -15.64 -24.37
C ARG A 362 -3.73 -14.94 -24.29
N ARG A 363 -3.77 -13.64 -24.28
CA ARG A 363 -5.03 -12.85 -24.26
C ARG A 363 -6.03 -13.28 -25.32
N HIS A 364 -5.57 -13.56 -26.53
CA HIS A 364 -6.44 -13.96 -27.65
C HIS A 364 -6.80 -15.44 -27.62
N ALA A 365 -5.91 -16.28 -27.06
CA ALA A 365 -6.11 -17.71 -26.96
C ALA A 365 -7.04 -18.09 -25.83
N GLU A 366 -7.09 -17.31 -24.74
CA GLU A 366 -7.79 -17.60 -23.51
C GLU A 366 -8.72 -16.45 -23.08
N PRO A 367 -9.83 -16.18 -23.78
CA PRO A 367 -10.69 -15.03 -23.49
C PRO A 367 -11.33 -15.05 -22.10
N GLU A 368 -11.63 -16.24 -21.56
CA GLU A 368 -12.25 -16.42 -20.24
C GLU A 368 -11.26 -16.25 -19.06
N ARG A 369 -9.97 -16.20 -19.33
CA ARG A 369 -8.92 -16.13 -18.31
C ARG A 369 -9.04 -14.88 -17.44
N ARG A 370 -9.43 -13.75 -18.02
CA ARG A 370 -9.61 -12.49 -17.26
C ARG A 370 -10.70 -12.62 -16.18
N ASP A 371 -11.78 -13.27 -16.48
CA ASP A 371 -12.87 -13.51 -15.51
C ASP A 371 -12.41 -14.50 -14.42
N ALA A 372 -11.63 -15.52 -14.78
CA ALA A 372 -11.04 -16.45 -13.82
C ALA A 372 -10.06 -15.74 -12.84
N ILE A 373 -9.18 -14.86 -13.35
CA ILE A 373 -8.28 -14.05 -12.53
C ILE A 373 -9.05 -13.15 -11.56
N ALA A 374 -10.07 -12.43 -12.05
CA ALA A 374 -10.91 -11.57 -11.23
C ALA A 374 -11.67 -12.38 -10.15
N HIS A 375 -12.19 -13.54 -10.51
CA HIS A 375 -12.88 -14.43 -9.59
C HIS A 375 -11.93 -14.95 -8.49
N TYR A 376 -10.72 -15.37 -8.85
CA TYR A 376 -9.69 -15.78 -7.91
C TYR A 376 -9.33 -14.67 -6.93
N ALA A 377 -9.06 -13.45 -7.43
CA ALA A 377 -8.76 -12.30 -6.59
C ALA A 377 -9.92 -12.00 -5.61
N ARG A 378 -11.15 -12.00 -6.09
CA ARG A 378 -12.35 -11.76 -5.28
C ARG A 378 -12.59 -12.85 -4.23
N GLY A 379 -12.39 -14.12 -4.61
CA GLY A 379 -12.60 -15.26 -3.73
C GLY A 379 -11.61 -15.37 -2.57
N ASN A 380 -10.40 -14.78 -2.71
CA ASN A 380 -9.34 -14.95 -1.73
C ASN A 380 -8.91 -13.65 -1.03
N PHE A 381 -9.09 -12.49 -1.68
CA PHE A 381 -8.47 -11.23 -1.23
C PHE A 381 -9.44 -10.03 -1.20
N ALA A 382 -10.76 -10.24 -1.27
CA ALA A 382 -11.71 -9.15 -1.10
C ALA A 382 -11.57 -8.54 0.30
N GLN A 383 -11.70 -7.22 0.41
CA GLN A 383 -11.58 -6.50 1.67
C GLN A 383 -12.57 -6.98 2.73
N ALA A 384 -13.77 -7.40 2.31
CA ALA A 384 -14.77 -7.95 3.23
C ALA A 384 -14.25 -9.22 3.94
N GLN A 385 -13.53 -10.11 3.24
CA GLN A 385 -12.95 -11.32 3.83
C GLN A 385 -11.76 -10.98 4.73
N PHE A 386 -10.91 -10.07 4.27
CA PHE A 386 -9.79 -9.57 5.06
C PHE A 386 -10.28 -8.97 6.39
N VAL A 387 -11.29 -8.09 6.35
CA VAL A 387 -11.84 -7.46 7.56
C VAL A 387 -12.50 -8.47 8.49
N ALA A 388 -13.16 -9.51 7.96
CA ALA A 388 -13.70 -10.58 8.79
C ALA A 388 -12.61 -11.31 9.62
N ARG A 389 -11.47 -11.63 8.97
CA ARG A 389 -10.31 -12.20 9.68
C ARG A 389 -9.69 -11.20 10.66
N LEU A 390 -9.65 -9.93 10.31
CA LEU A 390 -9.14 -8.87 11.17
C LEU A 390 -10.00 -8.70 12.44
N GLU A 391 -11.31 -8.89 12.36
CA GLU A 391 -12.22 -8.91 13.52
C GLU A 391 -11.86 -10.04 14.50
N GLU A 392 -11.50 -11.22 13.98
CA GLU A 392 -11.03 -12.35 14.83
C GLU A 392 -9.73 -11.99 15.54
N VAL A 393 -8.81 -11.30 14.84
CA VAL A 393 -7.57 -10.79 15.45
C VAL A 393 -7.88 -9.79 16.56
N TYR A 394 -8.80 -8.86 16.35
CA TYR A 394 -9.20 -7.90 17.39
C TYR A 394 -9.84 -8.58 18.59
N GLN A 395 -10.74 -9.52 18.38
CA GLN A 395 -11.37 -10.28 19.46
C GLN A 395 -10.32 -11.07 20.26
N SER A 396 -9.33 -11.66 19.59
CA SER A 396 -8.26 -12.37 20.28
C SER A 396 -7.36 -11.41 21.08
N ALA A 397 -7.04 -10.23 20.52
CA ALA A 397 -6.27 -9.22 21.23
C ALA A 397 -6.98 -8.74 22.50
N VAL A 398 -8.30 -8.49 22.42
CA VAL A 398 -9.11 -8.09 23.59
C VAL A 398 -9.11 -9.18 24.65
N ARG A 399 -9.29 -10.45 24.27
CA ARG A 399 -9.26 -11.58 25.25
C ARG A 399 -7.91 -11.69 25.94
N ASP A 400 -6.82 -11.65 25.20
CA ASP A 400 -5.47 -11.80 25.75
C ASP A 400 -5.10 -10.64 26.69
N PHE A 401 -5.53 -9.42 26.32
CA PHE A 401 -5.36 -8.25 27.18
C PHE A 401 -6.12 -8.42 28.51
N GLN A 402 -7.37 -8.87 28.48
CA GLN A 402 -8.18 -9.11 29.68
C GLN A 402 -7.55 -10.16 30.60
N ILE A 403 -7.02 -11.26 30.03
CA ILE A 403 -6.31 -12.29 30.80
C ILE A 403 -5.06 -11.70 31.47
N ARG A 404 -4.27 -10.92 30.71
CA ARG A 404 -3.05 -10.28 31.22
C ARG A 404 -3.34 -9.31 32.36
N GLU A 405 -4.40 -8.52 32.28
CA GLU A 405 -4.79 -7.54 33.28
C GLU A 405 -5.55 -8.18 34.49
N GLY A 406 -5.68 -9.51 34.53
CA GLY A 406 -6.37 -10.22 35.60
C GLY A 406 -7.90 -10.01 35.63
N GLN A 407 -8.46 -9.49 34.55
CA GLN A 407 -9.89 -9.39 34.34
C GLN A 407 -10.36 -10.76 33.84
N ALA A 408 -10.66 -11.68 34.75
CA ALA A 408 -11.12 -13.01 34.41
C ALA A 408 -12.40 -12.95 33.55
N VAL A 409 -12.44 -13.83 32.56
CA VAL A 409 -13.63 -14.10 31.71
C VAL A 409 -14.72 -14.72 32.55
#